data_e9cf101a37999549d4e5559825665e40
#
_entry.id   e9cf101a37999549d4e5559825665e40
#
_cell.length_a   1.000
_cell.length_b   1.000
_cell.length_c   1.000
_cell.angle_alpha   90.00
_cell.angle_beta   90.00
_cell.angle_gamma   90.00
#
_symmetry.space_group_name_H-M   'P 1'
#
loop_
_entity.id
_entity.type
_entity.pdbx_description
1 polymer ?
#
loop_
_entity_poly.entity_id
_entity_poly.type
_entity_poly.pdbx_seq_one_letter_code
_entity_poly.pdbx_strand_id
1 'polypeptide(L)'
;KSDVLICIAASGNTPFSVKVLEVANDKGSLTLAISNNPKGKIQKLGNMKILLNTKEEIIAGSTRLKAGTSQKVCLNLISSLVMTKLGNVKNGLMINLVPTNKKLKQRKEMINNYLNEFI
;
A
#
# COMPACT_ATOMS: atom_id res chain seq x y z
N LYS A 1 6.38 -19.59 3.44
CA LYS A 1 5.00 -19.85 2.90
C LYS A 1 3.95 -18.82 3.41
N SER A 2 4.30 -17.95 4.35
CA SER A 2 3.41 -16.89 4.89
C SER A 2 3.80 -15.48 4.43
N ASP A 3 4.77 -15.35 3.54
CA ASP A 3 5.25 -14.05 3.09
C ASP A 3 4.38 -13.51 1.96
N VAL A 4 4.23 -12.19 1.94
CA VAL A 4 3.53 -11.46 0.89
C VAL A 4 4.51 -10.49 0.23
N LEU A 5 4.62 -10.55 -1.09
CA LEU A 5 5.38 -9.57 -1.86
C LEU A 5 4.42 -8.57 -2.51
N ILE A 6 4.60 -7.28 -2.22
CA ILE A 6 3.94 -6.19 -2.95
C ILE A 6 4.96 -5.58 -3.91
N CYS A 7 4.74 -5.78 -5.20
CA CYS A 7 5.61 -5.28 -6.25
C CYS A 7 4.96 -4.08 -6.95
N ILE A 8 5.65 -2.93 -6.96
CA ILE A 8 5.12 -1.68 -7.50
C ILE A 8 6.05 -1.15 -8.59
N ALA A 9 5.51 -0.92 -9.77
CA ALA A 9 6.25 -0.32 -10.86
C ALA A 9 5.29 0.40 -11.82
N ALA A 10 5.45 1.70 -12.03
CA ALA A 10 4.57 2.48 -12.90
C ALA A 10 4.48 1.90 -14.32
N SER A 11 5.60 1.62 -14.96
CA SER A 11 5.66 0.96 -16.28
C SER A 11 5.27 -0.52 -16.23
N GLY A 12 5.41 -1.15 -15.06
CA GLY A 12 5.25 -2.59 -14.90
C GLY A 12 6.33 -3.43 -15.57
N ASN A 13 7.42 -2.83 -16.04
CA ASN A 13 8.47 -3.49 -16.84
C ASN A 13 9.88 -3.36 -16.24
N THR A 14 10.03 -2.74 -15.07
CA THR A 14 11.33 -2.59 -14.42
C THR A 14 11.96 -3.97 -14.19
N PRO A 15 13.17 -4.26 -14.71
CA PRO A 15 13.75 -5.60 -14.68
C PRO A 15 13.87 -6.17 -13.27
N PHE A 16 14.27 -5.35 -12.30
CA PHE A 16 14.34 -5.73 -10.89
C PHE A 16 12.97 -6.18 -10.37
N SER A 17 11.92 -5.38 -10.61
CA SER A 17 10.56 -5.68 -10.15
C SER A 17 10.01 -6.97 -10.75
N VAL A 18 10.27 -7.20 -12.04
CA VAL A 18 9.88 -8.44 -12.74
C VAL A 18 10.60 -9.63 -12.10
N LYS A 19 11.92 -9.54 -11.92
CA LYS A 19 12.71 -10.66 -11.39
C LYS A 19 12.36 -11.01 -9.96
N VAL A 20 12.16 -10.03 -9.09
CA VAL A 20 11.77 -10.26 -7.70
C VAL A 20 10.39 -10.93 -7.63
N LEU A 21 9.46 -10.54 -8.51
CA LEU A 21 8.12 -11.13 -8.57
C LEU A 21 8.16 -12.59 -9.02
N GLU A 22 9.00 -12.92 -10.04
CA GLU A 22 9.23 -14.30 -10.48
C GLU A 22 9.76 -15.16 -9.33
N VAL A 23 10.82 -14.71 -8.68
CA VAL A 23 11.44 -15.44 -7.54
C VAL A 23 10.45 -15.66 -6.38
N ALA A 24 9.61 -14.66 -6.10
CA ALA A 24 8.60 -14.79 -5.05
C ALA A 24 7.52 -15.82 -5.41
N ASN A 25 7.10 -15.86 -6.67
CA ASN A 25 6.17 -16.88 -7.17
C ASN A 25 6.78 -18.27 -7.09
N ASP A 26 8.04 -18.44 -7.51
CA ASP A 26 8.75 -19.74 -7.46
C ASP A 26 8.87 -20.25 -6.01
N LYS A 27 8.99 -19.34 -5.04
CA LYS A 27 9.01 -19.66 -3.61
C LYS A 27 7.63 -19.88 -2.99
N GLY A 28 6.56 -19.73 -3.76
CA GLY A 28 5.19 -19.90 -3.31
C GLY A 28 4.68 -18.80 -2.38
N SER A 29 5.26 -17.59 -2.46
CA SER A 29 4.76 -16.41 -1.74
C SER A 29 3.52 -15.87 -2.43
N LEU A 30 2.60 -15.26 -1.67
CA LEU A 30 1.52 -14.48 -2.25
C LEU A 30 2.08 -13.19 -2.85
N THR A 31 1.76 -12.91 -4.12
CA THR A 31 2.28 -11.74 -4.81
C THR A 31 1.18 -10.78 -5.23
N LEU A 32 1.37 -9.49 -4.97
CA LEU A 32 0.52 -8.39 -5.42
C LEU A 32 1.31 -7.48 -6.36
N ALA A 33 0.87 -7.37 -7.61
CA ALA A 33 1.44 -6.48 -8.60
C ALA A 33 0.61 -5.19 -8.72
N ILE A 34 1.25 -4.03 -8.55
CA ILE A 34 0.64 -2.71 -8.70
C ILE A 34 1.36 -1.96 -9.82
N SER A 35 0.65 -1.58 -10.88
CA SER A 35 1.21 -0.78 -11.97
C SER A 35 0.22 0.21 -12.56
N ASN A 36 0.74 1.18 -13.34
CA ASN A 36 -0.07 2.13 -14.10
C ASN A 36 -0.19 1.74 -15.58
N ASN A 37 0.48 0.67 -15.99
CA ASN A 37 0.47 0.17 -17.36
C ASN A 37 -0.23 -1.19 -17.43
N PRO A 38 -1.36 -1.30 -18.14
CA PRO A 38 -2.09 -2.58 -18.29
C PRO A 38 -1.29 -3.64 -19.04
N LYS A 39 -0.30 -3.24 -19.85
CA LYS A 39 0.59 -4.14 -20.61
C LYS A 39 1.89 -4.45 -19.85
N GLY A 40 2.06 -3.95 -18.63
CA GLY A 40 3.25 -4.19 -17.83
C GLY A 40 3.44 -5.69 -17.51
N LYS A 41 4.68 -6.17 -17.57
CA LYS A 41 5.01 -7.60 -17.32
C LYS A 41 4.55 -8.05 -15.92
N ILE A 42 4.71 -7.20 -14.88
CA ILE A 42 4.29 -7.56 -13.53
C ILE A 42 2.78 -7.82 -13.41
N GLN A 43 1.95 -7.19 -14.27
CA GLN A 43 0.50 -7.44 -14.31
C GLN A 43 0.15 -8.85 -14.81
N LYS A 44 1.06 -9.49 -15.55
CA LYS A 44 0.87 -10.89 -16.00
C LYS A 44 1.34 -11.89 -14.94
N LEU A 45 2.31 -11.53 -14.14
CA LEU A 45 3.01 -12.41 -13.18
C LEU A 45 2.36 -12.44 -11.81
N GLY A 46 1.80 -11.33 -11.31
CA GLY A 46 1.23 -11.26 -9.97
C GLY A 46 0.02 -12.18 -9.78
N ASN A 47 -0.07 -12.84 -8.62
CA ASN A 47 -1.27 -13.59 -8.22
C ASN A 47 -2.47 -12.66 -8.07
N MET A 48 -2.24 -11.52 -7.39
CA MET A 48 -3.18 -10.41 -7.27
C MET A 48 -2.68 -9.21 -8.07
N LYS A 49 -3.59 -8.42 -8.59
CA LYS A 49 -3.24 -7.33 -9.53
C LYS A 49 -4.06 -6.09 -9.22
N ILE A 50 -3.39 -4.95 -9.16
CA ILE A 50 -4.03 -3.63 -9.10
C ILE A 50 -3.52 -2.80 -10.26
N LEU A 51 -4.41 -2.42 -11.16
CA LEU A 51 -4.12 -1.49 -12.23
C LEU A 51 -4.61 -0.09 -11.84
N LEU A 52 -3.67 0.84 -11.74
CA LEU A 52 -3.95 2.25 -11.49
C LEU A 52 -3.96 3.00 -12.83
N ASN A 53 -5.10 3.03 -13.49
CA ASN A 53 -5.21 3.60 -14.84
C ASN A 53 -5.20 5.14 -14.81
N THR A 54 -4.02 5.73 -14.71
CA THR A 54 -3.81 7.19 -14.72
C THR A 54 -3.64 7.78 -16.11
N LYS A 55 -3.62 6.92 -17.12
CA LYS A 55 -3.31 7.30 -18.50
C LYS A 55 -1.94 7.98 -18.62
N GLU A 56 -1.77 8.79 -19.67
CA GLU A 56 -0.52 9.48 -19.96
C GLU A 56 -0.24 10.62 -18.97
N GLU A 57 1.04 10.84 -18.67
CA GLU A 57 1.46 11.95 -17.83
C GLU A 57 1.41 13.28 -18.60
N ILE A 58 1.21 14.39 -17.89
CA ILE A 58 1.26 15.73 -18.49
C ILE A 58 2.65 16.01 -19.07
N ILE A 59 3.70 15.54 -18.38
CA ILE A 59 5.06 15.54 -18.89
C ILE A 59 5.37 14.09 -19.27
N ALA A 60 5.51 13.80 -20.55
CA ALA A 60 5.70 12.46 -21.07
C ALA A 60 6.83 11.71 -20.34
N GLY A 61 6.54 10.51 -19.88
CA GLY A 61 7.48 9.65 -19.16
C GLY A 61 7.74 10.04 -17.70
N SER A 62 7.22 11.15 -17.20
CA SER A 62 7.43 11.60 -15.80
C SER A 62 6.48 10.91 -14.82
N THR A 63 6.67 9.61 -14.62
CA THR A 63 5.80 8.75 -13.80
C THR A 63 5.78 9.11 -12.30
N ARG A 64 6.60 10.06 -11.86
CA ARG A 64 6.52 10.65 -10.52
C ARG A 64 5.27 11.49 -10.27
N LEU A 65 4.56 11.89 -11.33
CA LEU A 65 3.37 12.76 -11.27
C LEU A 65 2.10 11.93 -10.97
N LYS A 66 1.22 11.72 -11.96
CA LYS A 66 -0.05 11.01 -11.73
C LYS A 66 0.16 9.58 -11.27
N ALA A 67 1.07 8.85 -11.90
CA ALA A 67 1.35 7.47 -11.53
C ALA A 67 1.85 7.38 -10.08
N GLY A 68 2.88 8.14 -9.70
CA GLY A 68 3.40 8.15 -8.34
C GLY A 68 2.36 8.58 -7.30
N THR A 69 1.54 9.58 -7.61
CA THR A 69 0.45 10.02 -6.73
C THR A 69 -0.59 8.91 -6.53
N SER A 70 -1.02 8.25 -7.61
CA SER A 70 -1.99 7.17 -7.52
C SER A 70 -1.45 5.95 -6.74
N GLN A 71 -0.18 5.61 -6.92
CA GLN A 71 0.49 4.56 -6.15
C GLN A 71 0.53 4.90 -4.66
N LYS A 72 0.86 6.14 -4.30
CA LYS A 72 0.83 6.62 -2.91
C LYS A 72 -0.55 6.48 -2.29
N VAL A 73 -1.60 6.89 -3.01
CA VAL A 73 -2.99 6.74 -2.55
C VAL A 73 -3.35 5.27 -2.36
N CYS A 74 -3.00 4.42 -3.32
CA CYS A 74 -3.24 2.98 -3.25
C CYS A 74 -2.57 2.35 -2.02
N LEU A 75 -1.31 2.66 -1.76
CA LEU A 75 -0.58 2.16 -0.59
C LEU A 75 -1.19 2.65 0.72
N ASN A 76 -1.62 3.90 0.79
CA ASN A 76 -2.29 4.44 1.97
C ASN A 76 -3.60 3.69 2.24
N LEU A 77 -4.39 3.40 1.20
CA LEU A 77 -5.63 2.64 1.31
C LEU A 77 -5.35 1.21 1.80
N ILE A 78 -4.39 0.51 1.19
CA ILE A 78 -4.01 -0.85 1.61
C ILE A 78 -3.59 -0.85 3.09
N SER A 79 -2.68 0.04 3.47
CA SER A 79 -2.19 0.14 4.84
C SER A 79 -3.33 0.44 5.84
N SER A 80 -4.16 1.42 5.54
CA SER A 80 -5.27 1.81 6.42
C SER A 80 -6.29 0.69 6.58
N LEU A 81 -6.67 0.02 5.48
CA LEU A 81 -7.61 -1.09 5.51
C LEU A 81 -7.05 -2.30 6.27
N VAL A 82 -5.78 -2.63 6.08
CA VAL A 82 -5.11 -3.72 6.82
C VAL A 82 -5.11 -3.40 8.30
N MET A 83 -4.72 -2.20 8.72
CA MET A 83 -4.69 -1.80 10.13
C MET A 83 -6.09 -1.79 10.75
N THR A 84 -7.11 -1.39 9.99
CA THR A 84 -8.51 -1.46 10.43
C THR A 84 -8.95 -2.91 10.61
N LYS A 85 -8.67 -3.79 9.66
CA LYS A 85 -9.00 -5.22 9.75
C LYS A 85 -8.28 -5.94 10.88
N LEU A 86 -7.07 -5.52 11.22
CA LEU A 86 -6.31 -6.02 12.36
C LEU A 86 -6.81 -5.49 13.72
N GLY A 87 -7.87 -4.66 13.73
CA GLY A 87 -8.44 -4.11 14.96
C GLY A 87 -7.62 -2.98 15.57
N ASN A 88 -6.70 -2.37 14.81
CA ASN A 88 -5.88 -1.24 15.29
C ASN A 88 -6.55 0.13 15.12
N VAL A 89 -7.72 0.15 14.47
CA VAL A 89 -8.50 1.37 14.24
C VAL A 89 -9.94 1.14 14.71
N LYS A 90 -10.47 2.03 15.54
CA LYS A 90 -11.86 2.04 15.99
C LYS A 90 -12.41 3.45 15.82
N ASN A 91 -13.58 3.60 15.20
CA ASN A 91 -14.23 4.88 14.94
C ASN A 91 -13.30 5.92 14.25
N GLY A 92 -12.44 5.47 13.34
CA GLY A 92 -11.47 6.33 12.68
C GLY A 92 -10.23 6.69 13.52
N LEU A 93 -10.13 6.18 14.74
CA LEU A 93 -9.04 6.46 15.67
C LEU A 93 -8.08 5.27 15.79
N MET A 94 -6.79 5.54 15.79
CA MET A 94 -5.75 4.52 15.98
C MET A 94 -5.61 4.17 17.46
N ILE A 95 -6.21 3.04 17.88
CA ILE A 95 -6.30 2.66 19.30
C ILE A 95 -5.04 2.01 19.87
N ASN A 96 -4.22 1.37 19.03
CA ASN A 96 -2.98 0.70 19.45
C ASN A 96 -1.73 1.59 19.29
N LEU A 97 -1.88 2.89 19.51
CA LEU A 97 -0.78 3.84 19.43
C LEU A 97 0.24 3.60 20.56
N VAL A 98 1.50 3.31 20.18
CA VAL A 98 2.64 3.28 21.12
C VAL A 98 3.30 4.67 21.15
N PRO A 99 3.15 5.46 22.22
CA PRO A 99 3.62 6.83 22.26
C PRO A 99 5.13 6.88 22.54
N THR A 100 5.93 7.27 21.57
CA THR A 100 7.39 7.42 21.66
C THR A 100 7.86 8.85 21.95
N ASN A 101 6.96 9.83 21.85
CA ASN A 101 7.26 11.24 22.10
C ASN A 101 6.06 11.98 22.74
N LYS A 102 6.27 13.23 23.16
CA LYS A 102 5.26 14.06 23.84
C LYS A 102 3.99 14.23 22.99
N LYS A 103 4.13 14.49 21.70
CA LYS A 103 2.99 14.64 20.76
C LYS A 103 2.13 13.38 20.70
N LEU A 104 2.76 12.21 20.65
CA LEU A 104 2.03 10.93 20.59
C LEU A 104 1.38 10.57 21.93
N LYS A 105 1.98 10.97 23.08
CA LYS A 105 1.35 10.83 24.40
C LYS A 105 0.06 11.64 24.47
N GLN A 106 0.11 12.91 24.11
CA GLN A 106 -1.08 13.78 24.05
C GLN A 106 -2.16 13.22 23.13
N ARG A 107 -1.77 12.73 21.93
CA ARG A 107 -2.72 12.10 21.01
C ARG A 107 -3.39 10.87 21.62
N LYS A 108 -2.65 10.02 22.33
CA LYS A 108 -3.20 8.85 22.99
C LYS A 108 -4.22 9.22 24.07
N GLU A 109 -3.93 10.25 24.87
CA GLU A 109 -4.87 10.78 25.88
C GLU A 109 -6.16 11.29 25.22
N MET A 110 -6.04 12.08 24.16
CA MET A 110 -7.21 12.56 23.39
C MET A 110 -8.07 11.41 22.85
N ILE A 111 -7.43 10.37 22.28
CA ILE A 111 -8.13 9.18 21.76
C ILE A 111 -8.86 8.45 22.90
N ASN A 112 -8.22 8.26 24.04
CA ASN A 112 -8.83 7.58 25.19
C ASN A 112 -10.04 8.36 25.73
N ASN A 113 -9.90 9.67 25.86
CA ASN A 113 -11.01 10.53 26.32
C ASN A 113 -12.20 10.43 25.35
N TYR A 114 -11.96 10.56 24.06
CA TYR A 114 -13.00 10.43 23.04
C TYR A 114 -13.71 9.06 23.08
N LEU A 115 -12.94 7.98 23.22
CA LEU A 115 -13.53 6.64 23.29
C LEU A 115 -14.34 6.41 24.57
N ASN A 116 -13.99 7.04 25.68
CA ASN A 116 -14.73 6.94 26.93
C ASN A 116 -16.03 7.77 26.94
N GLU A 117 -16.10 8.83 26.14
CA GLU A 117 -17.31 9.67 26.02
C GLU A 117 -18.39 9.03 25.11
N PHE A 118 -18.02 8.10 24.22
CA PHE A 118 -18.91 7.52 23.22
C PHE A 118 -19.12 6.00 23.35
N ILE A 119 -18.69 5.40 24.45
CA ILE A 119 -18.95 4.00 24.82
C ILE A 119 -19.67 3.91 26.16
#